data_e917ce8e25fe5a49c7ab02f99a431bb7
#
_entry.id   e917ce8e25fe5a49c7ab02f99a431bb7
#
_cell.length_a   1.000
_cell.length_b   1.000
_cell.length_c   1.000
_cell.angle_alpha   90.00
_cell.angle_beta   90.00
_cell.angle_gamma   90.00
#
_symmetry.space_group_name_H-M   'P 1'
#
loop_
_entity.id
_entity.type
_entity.pdbx_description
1 polymer ?
#
loop_
_entity_poly.entity_id
_entity_poly.type
_entity_poly.pdbx_seq_one_letter_code
_entity_poly.pdbx_strand_id
1 'polypeptide(L)'
;MSSIKSSEVVRSTIVDTWRWMWPDILMRILPMAVIPFLYIAILHLPLAFLGLTWGDVPVQLATGLLVGICMAAFATMWRMFIVGPWFRWPTIGDHFLQGFFYLFINAPVEELFFRGLVWGAVTQWTGWIGWGWLASTAAYTLYHRLGKWSWRSVGGVGLAGLVFSLIYLAQPTPRSLLAVIIVHGFTTAGFLSWGDEVMYRRWKRGHGE
;
A
#
# COMPACT_ATOMS: atom_id res chain seq x y z
N MET A 1 -19.05 -7.15 20.31
CA MET A 1 -18.37 -5.91 19.86
C MET A 1 -18.09 -5.08 21.10
N SER A 2 -16.82 -4.90 21.49
CA SER A 2 -16.50 -3.96 22.57
C SER A 2 -16.79 -2.54 22.06
N SER A 3 -17.65 -1.80 22.76
CA SER A 3 -17.87 -0.39 22.44
C SER A 3 -16.62 0.39 22.80
N ILE A 4 -16.04 1.12 21.85
CA ILE A 4 -14.98 2.09 22.13
C ILE A 4 -15.63 3.21 22.97
N LYS A 5 -15.06 3.49 24.14
CA LYS A 5 -15.54 4.59 24.98
C LYS A 5 -15.18 5.93 24.33
N SER A 6 -16.03 6.95 24.50
CA SER A 6 -15.79 8.30 23.95
C SER A 6 -14.45 8.91 24.36
N SER A 7 -13.95 8.56 25.56
CA SER A 7 -12.63 8.96 26.06
C SER A 7 -11.43 8.30 25.34
N GLU A 8 -11.68 7.30 24.49
CA GLU A 8 -10.62 6.55 23.77
C GLU A 8 -10.45 7.03 22.33
N VAL A 9 -11.31 7.93 21.83
CA VAL A 9 -11.18 8.49 20.48
C VAL A 9 -10.19 9.65 20.48
N VAL A 10 -8.98 9.37 20.02
CA VAL A 10 -7.90 10.37 19.97
C VAL A 10 -7.93 11.09 18.62
N ARG A 11 -7.97 12.42 18.66
CA ARG A 11 -7.84 13.25 17.47
C ARG A 11 -6.38 13.22 16.98
N SER A 12 -6.17 12.74 15.76
CA SER A 12 -4.85 12.70 15.14
C SER A 12 -4.55 14.04 14.46
N THR A 13 -3.37 14.60 14.75
CA THR A 13 -2.90 15.85 14.17
C THR A 13 -1.74 15.61 13.20
N ILE A 14 -1.39 16.61 12.38
CA ILE A 14 -0.21 16.56 11.49
C ILE A 14 1.06 16.21 12.28
N VAL A 15 1.20 16.73 13.51
CA VAL A 15 2.37 16.46 14.35
C VAL A 15 2.43 15.00 14.77
N ASP A 16 1.27 14.40 15.11
CA ASP A 16 1.21 12.99 15.51
C ASP A 16 1.56 12.08 14.31
N THR A 17 1.04 12.42 13.14
CA THR A 17 1.36 11.69 11.90
C THR A 17 2.85 11.83 11.55
N TRP A 18 3.42 13.03 11.62
CA TRP A 18 4.84 13.23 11.36
C TRP A 18 5.75 12.46 12.32
N ARG A 19 5.38 12.35 13.60
CA ARG A 19 6.16 11.62 14.61
C ARG A 19 6.34 10.14 14.28
N TRP A 20 5.33 9.47 13.75
CA TRP A 20 5.48 8.06 13.34
C TRP A 20 6.03 7.92 11.92
N MET A 21 5.71 8.86 11.03
CA MET A 21 6.09 8.82 9.62
C MET A 21 7.60 8.99 9.43
N TRP A 22 8.23 9.89 10.18
CA TRP A 22 9.66 10.17 10.05
C TRP A 22 10.56 8.96 10.35
N PRO A 23 10.40 8.24 11.47
CA PRO A 23 11.14 7.00 11.70
C PRO A 23 10.85 5.93 10.64
N ASP A 24 9.62 5.82 10.18
CA ASP A 24 9.22 4.88 9.13
C ASP A 24 9.92 5.20 7.79
N ILE A 25 10.02 6.47 7.43
CA ILE A 25 10.79 6.91 6.25
C ILE A 25 12.24 6.46 6.34
N LEU A 26 12.90 6.70 7.47
CA LEU A 26 14.32 6.38 7.63
C LEU A 26 14.58 4.87 7.70
N MET A 27 13.77 4.13 8.45
CA MET A 27 14.04 2.73 8.75
C MET A 27 13.47 1.75 7.73
N ARG A 28 12.44 2.13 6.99
CA ARG A 28 11.74 1.29 6.05
C ARG A 28 11.79 1.83 4.62
N ILE A 29 11.27 3.03 4.40
CA ILE A 29 11.10 3.60 3.06
C ILE A 29 12.45 3.83 2.39
N LEU A 30 13.41 4.43 3.08
CA LEU A 30 14.72 4.73 2.50
C LEU A 30 15.49 3.47 2.09
N PRO A 31 15.65 2.42 2.92
CA PRO A 31 16.26 1.16 2.48
C PRO A 31 15.52 0.51 1.32
N MET A 32 14.18 0.45 1.35
CA MET A 32 13.39 -0.13 0.27
C MET A 32 13.49 0.66 -1.04
N ALA A 33 13.72 1.96 -0.98
CA ALA A 33 13.96 2.78 -2.17
C ALA A 33 15.37 2.58 -2.73
N VAL A 34 16.38 2.50 -1.86
CA VAL A 34 17.79 2.47 -2.28
C VAL A 34 18.22 1.09 -2.79
N ILE A 35 17.80 0.00 -2.14
CA ILE A 35 18.22 -1.37 -2.48
C ILE A 35 17.93 -1.74 -3.94
N PRO A 36 16.74 -1.45 -4.52
CA PRO A 36 16.46 -1.74 -5.93
C PRO A 36 17.45 -1.08 -6.89
N PHE A 37 17.80 0.19 -6.64
CA PHE A 37 18.74 0.91 -7.49
C PHE A 37 20.17 0.39 -7.34
N LEU A 38 20.60 0.03 -6.13
CA LEU A 38 21.89 -0.61 -5.91
C LEU A 38 21.96 -1.96 -6.63
N TYR A 39 20.88 -2.76 -6.58
CA TYR A 39 20.83 -4.05 -7.27
C TYR A 39 21.02 -3.90 -8.78
N ILE A 40 20.27 -3.01 -9.43
CA ILE A 40 20.41 -2.82 -10.88
C ILE A 40 21.75 -2.18 -11.25
N ALA A 41 22.30 -1.30 -10.41
CA ALA A 41 23.61 -0.68 -10.65
C ALA A 41 24.73 -1.72 -10.60
N ILE A 42 24.74 -2.61 -9.59
CA ILE A 42 25.75 -3.68 -9.45
C ILE A 42 25.66 -4.68 -10.60
N LEU A 43 24.46 -5.02 -11.04
CA LEU A 43 24.25 -6.01 -12.11
C LEU A 43 24.15 -5.38 -13.52
N HIS A 44 24.35 -4.08 -13.64
CA HIS A 44 24.25 -3.33 -14.90
C HIS A 44 22.90 -3.53 -15.64
N LEU A 45 21.80 -3.64 -14.88
CA LEU A 45 20.46 -3.83 -15.43
C LEU A 45 19.79 -2.49 -15.76
N PRO A 46 18.88 -2.45 -16.78
CA PRO A 46 18.17 -1.23 -17.13
C PRO A 46 17.07 -0.90 -16.10
N LEU A 47 16.65 0.38 -16.03
CA LEU A 47 15.52 0.82 -15.18
C LEU A 47 14.22 0.06 -15.46
N ALA A 48 14.02 -0.38 -16.71
CA ALA A 48 12.89 -1.21 -17.11
C ALA A 48 12.80 -2.55 -16.35
N PHE A 49 13.93 -3.06 -15.84
CA PHE A 49 13.97 -4.24 -14.96
C PHE A 49 13.13 -4.05 -13.70
N LEU A 50 13.14 -2.84 -13.15
CA LEU A 50 12.36 -2.46 -11.97
C LEU A 50 10.92 -2.04 -12.29
N GLY A 51 10.47 -2.17 -13.54
CA GLY A 51 9.16 -1.68 -13.97
C GLY A 51 9.08 -0.14 -14.06
N LEU A 52 10.23 0.55 -14.06
CA LEU A 52 10.31 2.00 -14.24
C LEU A 52 10.24 2.35 -15.73
N THR A 53 9.08 2.11 -16.28
CA THR A 53 8.68 2.46 -17.65
C THR A 53 7.35 3.17 -17.62
N TRP A 54 7.04 3.96 -18.64
CA TRP A 54 5.76 4.66 -18.70
C TRP A 54 4.61 3.73 -19.16
N GLY A 55 4.91 2.73 -20.02
CA GLY A 55 3.90 1.90 -20.67
C GLY A 55 2.91 2.74 -21.46
N ASP A 56 1.68 2.24 -21.60
CA ASP A 56 0.55 3.02 -22.14
C ASP A 56 -0.05 3.87 -21.01
N VAL A 57 0.37 5.14 -20.90
CA VAL A 57 -0.01 6.04 -19.80
C VAL A 57 -1.52 6.19 -19.65
N PRO A 58 -2.32 6.44 -20.71
CA PRO A 58 -3.79 6.48 -20.60
C PRO A 58 -4.39 5.22 -19.99
N VAL A 59 -3.96 4.05 -20.46
CA VAL A 59 -4.44 2.76 -19.91
C VAL A 59 -3.99 2.57 -18.47
N GLN A 60 -2.74 2.93 -18.15
CA GLN A 60 -2.22 2.85 -16.78
C GLN A 60 -3.01 3.75 -15.81
N LEU A 61 -3.31 4.99 -16.21
CA LEU A 61 -4.11 5.92 -15.40
C LEU A 61 -5.55 5.44 -15.25
N ALA A 62 -6.21 5.02 -16.34
CA ALA A 62 -7.57 4.53 -16.28
C ALA A 62 -7.68 3.28 -15.37
N THR A 63 -6.80 2.30 -15.55
CA THR A 63 -6.74 1.10 -14.71
C THR A 63 -6.46 1.48 -13.26
N GLY A 64 -5.45 2.33 -13.03
CA GLY A 64 -5.06 2.78 -11.71
C GLY A 64 -6.20 3.46 -10.95
N LEU A 65 -6.92 4.36 -11.59
CA LEU A 65 -8.03 5.10 -10.98
C LEU A 65 -9.25 4.20 -10.76
N LEU A 66 -9.70 3.47 -11.78
CA LEU A 66 -10.91 2.63 -11.68
C LEU A 66 -10.73 1.52 -10.63
N VAL A 67 -9.65 0.75 -10.75
CA VAL A 67 -9.38 -0.32 -9.79
C VAL A 67 -9.01 0.27 -8.43
N GLY A 68 -8.30 1.39 -8.38
CA GLY A 68 -7.93 2.08 -7.14
C GLY A 68 -9.14 2.50 -6.31
N ILE A 69 -10.16 3.09 -6.93
CA ILE A 69 -11.42 3.44 -6.25
C ILE A 69 -12.12 2.19 -5.69
N CYS A 70 -12.22 1.13 -6.47
CA CYS A 70 -12.80 -0.14 -6.01
C CYS A 70 -12.01 -0.73 -4.84
N MET A 71 -10.68 -0.70 -4.90
CA MET A 71 -9.81 -1.21 -3.86
C MET A 71 -9.81 -0.34 -2.60
N ALA A 72 -9.97 0.98 -2.72
CA ALA A 72 -10.19 1.87 -1.57
C ALA A 72 -11.48 1.51 -0.83
N ALA A 73 -12.58 1.29 -1.58
CA ALA A 73 -13.84 0.84 -0.99
C ALA A 73 -13.70 -0.54 -0.34
N PHE A 74 -13.07 -1.50 -1.01
CA PHE A 74 -12.75 -2.82 -0.44
C PHE A 74 -11.97 -2.70 0.87
N ALA A 75 -10.90 -1.92 0.88
CA ALA A 75 -10.02 -1.76 2.04
C ALA A 75 -10.77 -1.12 3.24
N THR A 76 -11.62 -0.13 2.98
CA THR A 76 -12.48 0.49 3.99
C THR A 76 -13.49 -0.52 4.55
N MET A 77 -14.15 -1.31 3.69
CA MET A 77 -15.09 -2.35 4.12
C MET A 77 -14.38 -3.47 4.89
N TRP A 78 -13.23 -3.94 4.42
CA TRP A 78 -12.43 -4.94 5.10
C TRP A 78 -12.08 -4.50 6.52
N ARG A 79 -11.60 -3.28 6.66
CA ARG A 79 -11.31 -2.69 7.96
C ARG A 79 -12.56 -2.64 8.84
N MET A 80 -13.67 -2.16 8.31
CA MET A 80 -14.90 -1.97 9.05
C MET A 80 -15.51 -3.28 9.56
N PHE A 81 -15.50 -4.35 8.74
CA PHE A 81 -16.21 -5.59 9.04
C PHE A 81 -15.31 -6.73 9.54
N ILE A 82 -14.04 -6.75 9.16
CA ILE A 82 -13.13 -7.88 9.44
C ILE A 82 -12.10 -7.53 10.51
N VAL A 83 -11.43 -6.36 10.38
CA VAL A 83 -10.37 -5.97 11.32
C VAL A 83 -10.97 -5.48 12.63
N GLY A 84 -12.02 -4.68 12.58
CA GLY A 84 -12.74 -4.18 13.75
C GLY A 84 -12.48 -2.71 14.08
N PRO A 85 -13.09 -2.22 15.16
CA PRO A 85 -13.32 -0.80 15.38
C PRO A 85 -12.20 -0.12 16.16
N TRP A 86 -10.95 -0.18 15.69
CA TRP A 86 -9.99 0.81 16.19
C TRP A 86 -9.78 1.87 15.12
N PHE A 87 -9.75 3.14 15.51
CA PHE A 87 -9.53 4.24 14.60
C PHE A 87 -9.00 5.46 15.37
N ARG A 88 -8.33 6.33 14.64
CA ARG A 88 -8.05 7.69 15.07
C ARG A 88 -9.00 8.63 14.36
N TRP A 89 -9.27 9.77 14.94
CA TRP A 89 -10.00 10.82 14.24
C TRP A 89 -9.00 11.80 13.63
N PRO A 90 -8.73 11.71 12.32
CA PRO A 90 -7.75 12.58 11.67
C PRO A 90 -8.31 13.97 11.45
N THR A 91 -7.47 14.99 11.60
CA THR A 91 -7.76 16.33 11.12
C THR A 91 -7.63 16.41 9.59
N ILE A 92 -8.20 17.44 8.96
CA ILE A 92 -8.10 17.62 7.50
C ILE A 92 -6.63 17.66 7.05
N GLY A 93 -5.76 18.40 7.77
CA GLY A 93 -4.34 18.45 7.46
C GLY A 93 -3.64 17.10 7.57
N ASP A 94 -4.05 16.27 8.54
CA ASP A 94 -3.55 14.92 8.71
C ASP A 94 -3.97 14.01 7.54
N HIS A 95 -5.21 14.11 7.07
CA HIS A 95 -5.66 13.39 5.87
C HIS A 95 -4.84 13.75 4.63
N PHE A 96 -4.54 15.02 4.42
CA PHE A 96 -3.70 15.46 3.30
C PHE A 96 -2.28 14.92 3.41
N LEU A 97 -1.66 14.99 4.59
CA LEU A 97 -0.31 14.48 4.81
C LEU A 97 -0.23 12.97 4.60
N GLN A 98 -1.17 12.22 5.17
CA GLN A 98 -1.24 10.77 4.99
C GLN A 98 -1.53 10.39 3.54
N GLY A 99 -2.48 11.05 2.88
CA GLY A 99 -2.80 10.80 1.48
C GLY A 99 -1.60 11.04 0.56
N PHE A 100 -0.88 12.14 0.78
CA PHE A 100 0.36 12.42 0.07
C PHE A 100 1.42 11.34 0.30
N PHE A 101 1.64 10.98 1.57
CA PHE A 101 2.61 9.94 1.92
C PHE A 101 2.29 8.60 1.27
N TYR A 102 1.04 8.14 1.37
CA TYR A 102 0.65 6.82 0.84
C TYR A 102 0.70 6.77 -0.69
N LEU A 103 0.28 7.83 -1.38
CA LEU A 103 0.22 7.83 -2.84
C LEU A 103 1.58 8.10 -3.48
N PHE A 104 2.35 9.06 -2.95
CA PHE A 104 3.56 9.57 -3.60
C PHE A 104 4.87 9.05 -3.01
N ILE A 105 4.85 8.43 -1.84
CA ILE A 105 6.05 7.93 -1.17
C ILE A 105 5.93 6.44 -0.87
N ASN A 106 4.97 6.04 -0.06
CA ASN A 106 4.86 4.66 0.41
C ASN A 106 4.57 3.66 -0.72
N ALA A 107 3.49 3.89 -1.49
CA ALA A 107 3.10 2.98 -2.57
C ALA A 107 4.17 2.89 -3.67
N PRO A 108 4.76 3.99 -4.19
CA PRO A 108 5.83 3.91 -5.17
C PRO A 108 7.03 3.07 -4.69
N VAL A 109 7.46 3.28 -3.44
CA VAL A 109 8.62 2.58 -2.90
C VAL A 109 8.34 1.11 -2.63
N GLU A 110 7.18 0.77 -2.08
CA GLU A 110 6.81 -0.64 -1.87
C GLU A 110 6.64 -1.39 -3.21
N GLU A 111 6.02 -0.77 -4.22
CA GLU A 111 5.88 -1.40 -5.53
C GLU A 111 7.24 -1.55 -6.23
N LEU A 112 8.10 -0.55 -6.14
CA LEU A 112 9.48 -0.63 -6.65
C LEU A 112 10.24 -1.80 -6.01
N PHE A 113 10.09 -1.99 -4.71
CA PHE A 113 10.77 -3.07 -4.00
C PHE A 113 10.16 -4.44 -4.30
N PHE A 114 8.84 -4.61 -4.15
CA PHE A 114 8.21 -5.91 -4.29
C PHE A 114 8.00 -6.31 -5.75
N ARG A 115 7.40 -5.45 -6.58
CA ARG A 115 7.08 -5.76 -7.99
C ARG A 115 8.26 -5.46 -8.92
N GLY A 116 9.05 -4.45 -8.58
CA GLY A 116 10.28 -4.18 -9.30
C GLY A 116 11.38 -5.19 -8.95
N LEU A 117 11.95 -5.07 -7.77
CA LEU A 117 13.13 -5.85 -7.39
C LEU A 117 12.84 -7.32 -7.11
N VAL A 118 11.97 -7.63 -6.12
CA VAL A 118 11.77 -9.04 -5.69
C VAL A 118 11.23 -9.88 -6.83
N TRP A 119 10.21 -9.38 -7.53
CA TRP A 119 9.66 -10.07 -8.70
C TRP A 119 10.71 -10.26 -9.79
N GLY A 120 11.38 -9.18 -10.19
CA GLY A 120 12.41 -9.22 -11.25
C GLY A 120 13.55 -10.17 -10.92
N ALA A 121 14.13 -10.05 -9.71
CA ALA A 121 15.24 -10.88 -9.27
C ALA A 121 14.88 -12.36 -9.21
N VAL A 122 13.75 -12.72 -8.59
CA VAL A 122 13.34 -14.14 -8.51
C VAL A 122 13.00 -14.69 -9.88
N THR A 123 12.35 -13.90 -10.75
CA THR A 123 12.10 -14.33 -12.15
C THR A 123 13.40 -14.57 -12.89
N GLN A 124 14.38 -13.68 -12.73
CA GLN A 124 15.70 -13.82 -13.36
C GLN A 124 16.46 -15.06 -12.88
N TRP A 125 16.47 -15.30 -11.57
CA TRP A 125 17.20 -16.43 -10.96
C TRP A 125 16.58 -17.79 -11.26
N THR A 126 15.25 -17.85 -11.35
CA THR A 126 14.51 -19.10 -11.56
C THR A 126 14.18 -19.39 -13.04
N GLY A 127 14.26 -18.36 -13.88
CA GLY A 127 13.83 -18.43 -15.29
C GLY A 127 12.30 -18.48 -15.46
N TRP A 128 11.51 -18.38 -14.38
CA TRP A 128 10.06 -18.50 -14.48
C TRP A 128 9.30 -17.38 -13.72
N ILE A 129 8.47 -16.66 -14.44
CA ILE A 129 7.71 -15.52 -13.94
C ILE A 129 6.75 -15.87 -12.77
N GLY A 130 6.27 -17.11 -12.75
CA GLY A 130 5.37 -17.58 -11.67
C GLY A 130 6.05 -17.58 -10.31
N TRP A 131 7.35 -17.89 -10.20
CA TRP A 131 8.09 -17.76 -8.94
C TRP A 131 8.29 -16.31 -8.55
N GLY A 132 8.57 -15.43 -9.50
CA GLY A 132 8.63 -13.98 -9.24
C GLY A 132 7.31 -13.46 -8.68
N TRP A 133 6.19 -13.82 -9.31
CA TRP A 133 4.84 -13.48 -8.86
C TRP A 133 4.55 -13.97 -7.43
N LEU A 134 4.80 -15.24 -7.17
CA LEU A 134 4.55 -15.87 -5.88
C LEU A 134 5.41 -15.25 -4.77
N ALA A 135 6.73 -15.15 -5.01
CA ALA A 135 7.68 -14.60 -4.05
C ALA A 135 7.38 -13.14 -3.70
N SER A 136 7.11 -12.31 -4.72
CA SER A 136 6.76 -10.91 -4.51
C SER A 136 5.47 -10.75 -3.72
N THR A 137 4.42 -11.49 -4.06
CA THR A 137 3.13 -11.42 -3.38
C THR A 137 3.21 -11.92 -1.94
N ALA A 138 3.91 -13.04 -1.72
CA ALA A 138 4.12 -13.60 -0.39
C ALA A 138 4.98 -12.67 0.48
N ALA A 139 6.09 -12.16 -0.05
CA ALA A 139 6.96 -11.22 0.66
C ALA A 139 6.21 -9.96 1.05
N TYR A 140 5.47 -9.34 0.13
CA TYR A 140 4.62 -8.18 0.41
C TYR A 140 3.61 -8.46 1.53
N THR A 141 2.91 -9.58 1.46
CA THR A 141 1.90 -9.96 2.44
C THR A 141 2.51 -10.18 3.83
N LEU A 142 3.56 -11.00 3.90
CA LEU A 142 4.19 -11.38 5.17
C LEU A 142 4.99 -10.24 5.80
N TYR A 143 5.52 -9.34 4.99
CA TYR A 143 6.22 -8.16 5.47
C TYR A 143 5.36 -7.33 6.45
N HIS A 144 4.06 -7.20 6.19
CA HIS A 144 3.15 -6.47 7.09
C HIS A 144 3.02 -7.13 8.46
N ARG A 145 3.30 -8.44 8.58
CA ARG A 145 3.33 -9.11 9.88
C ARG A 145 4.51 -8.67 10.73
N LEU A 146 5.64 -8.27 10.12
CA LEU A 146 6.79 -7.70 10.82
C LEU A 146 6.43 -6.35 11.47
N GLY A 147 5.53 -5.58 10.86
CA GLY A 147 4.96 -4.36 11.45
C GLY A 147 3.93 -4.60 12.56
N LYS A 148 3.84 -5.85 13.09
CA LYS A 148 2.92 -6.27 14.17
C LYS A 148 1.42 -6.15 13.79
N TRP A 149 1.09 -6.10 12.51
CA TRP A 149 -0.30 -6.09 12.06
C TRP A 149 -1.01 -7.39 12.42
N SER A 150 -2.31 -7.29 12.75
CA SER A 150 -3.12 -8.48 13.04
C SER A 150 -3.23 -9.39 11.80
N TRP A 151 -3.41 -10.70 12.00
CA TRP A 151 -3.62 -11.62 10.88
C TRP A 151 -4.84 -11.27 10.02
N ARG A 152 -5.86 -10.64 10.61
CA ARG A 152 -7.03 -10.12 9.87
C ARG A 152 -6.63 -8.98 8.93
N SER A 153 -5.77 -8.07 9.39
CA SER A 153 -5.22 -7.00 8.54
C SER A 153 -4.31 -7.58 7.46
N VAL A 154 -3.41 -8.51 7.81
CA VAL A 154 -2.51 -9.18 6.87
C VAL A 154 -3.27 -9.95 5.78
N GLY A 155 -4.41 -10.57 6.11
CA GLY A 155 -5.30 -11.21 5.13
C GLY A 155 -5.83 -10.22 4.10
N GLY A 156 -6.27 -9.03 4.53
CA GLY A 156 -6.71 -7.96 3.62
C GLY A 156 -5.57 -7.44 2.73
N VAL A 157 -4.38 -7.27 3.32
CA VAL A 157 -3.16 -6.90 2.57
C VAL A 157 -2.79 -7.98 1.54
N GLY A 158 -2.92 -9.26 1.89
CA GLY A 158 -2.67 -10.37 0.96
C GLY A 158 -3.61 -10.35 -0.24
N LEU A 159 -4.90 -10.14 -0.01
CA LEU A 159 -5.89 -10.00 -1.09
C LEU A 159 -5.59 -8.76 -1.96
N ALA A 160 -5.24 -7.64 -1.35
CA ALA A 160 -4.82 -6.46 -2.10
C ALA A 160 -3.53 -6.74 -2.91
N GLY A 161 -2.54 -7.37 -2.29
CA GLY A 161 -1.29 -7.78 -2.93
C GLY A 161 -1.48 -8.70 -4.13
N LEU A 162 -2.47 -9.61 -4.08
CA LEU A 162 -2.86 -10.42 -5.24
C LEU A 162 -3.40 -9.55 -6.38
N VAL A 163 -4.30 -8.61 -6.10
CA VAL A 163 -4.83 -7.70 -7.12
C VAL A 163 -3.71 -6.87 -7.74
N PHE A 164 -2.80 -6.30 -6.94
CA PHE A 164 -1.65 -5.53 -7.43
C PHE A 164 -0.77 -6.38 -8.35
N SER A 165 -0.48 -7.60 -7.94
CA SER A 165 0.34 -8.53 -8.70
C SER A 165 -0.33 -8.96 -10.01
N LEU A 166 -1.65 -9.15 -10.04
CA LEU A 166 -2.40 -9.46 -11.25
C LEU A 166 -2.41 -8.28 -12.23
N ILE A 167 -2.59 -7.05 -11.73
CA ILE A 167 -2.50 -5.84 -12.58
C ILE A 167 -1.11 -5.74 -13.22
N TYR A 168 -0.04 -5.98 -12.42
CA TYR A 168 1.33 -5.95 -12.95
C TYR A 168 1.60 -7.05 -13.96
N LEU A 169 1.11 -8.27 -13.69
CA LEU A 169 1.26 -9.43 -14.58
C LEU A 169 0.56 -9.24 -15.93
N ALA A 170 -0.64 -8.64 -15.93
CA ALA A 170 -1.47 -8.46 -17.11
C ALA A 170 -0.89 -7.43 -18.11
N GLN A 171 0.11 -6.65 -17.73
CA GLN A 171 0.71 -5.66 -18.61
C GLN A 171 1.66 -6.29 -19.63
N PRO A 172 1.75 -5.69 -20.84
CA PRO A 172 2.79 -6.07 -21.80
C PRO A 172 4.18 -5.75 -21.26
N THR A 173 5.19 -6.46 -21.72
CA THR A 173 6.59 -6.21 -21.37
C THR A 173 7.20 -5.13 -22.29
N PRO A 174 8.01 -4.21 -21.75
CA PRO A 174 8.38 -4.04 -20.35
C PRO A 174 7.22 -3.46 -19.51
N ARG A 175 6.96 -4.10 -18.35
CA ARG A 175 5.85 -3.72 -17.46
C ARG A 175 6.10 -2.37 -16.80
N SER A 176 5.01 -1.65 -16.49
CA SER A 176 5.03 -0.38 -15.75
C SER A 176 4.48 -0.54 -14.33
N LEU A 177 5.07 0.13 -13.37
CA LEU A 177 4.55 0.21 -12.00
C LEU A 177 3.41 1.23 -11.84
N LEU A 178 3.15 2.09 -12.84
CA LEU A 178 2.29 3.26 -12.67
C LEU A 178 0.86 2.91 -12.19
N ALA A 179 0.17 1.98 -12.87
CA ALA A 179 -1.18 1.58 -12.47
C ALA A 179 -1.19 0.97 -11.06
N VAL A 180 -0.21 0.09 -10.78
CA VAL A 180 -0.12 -0.60 -9.49
C VAL A 180 0.14 0.37 -8.34
N ILE A 181 1.01 1.35 -8.54
CA ILE A 181 1.28 2.43 -7.56
C ILE A 181 0.00 3.19 -7.23
N ILE A 182 -0.79 3.56 -8.23
CA ILE A 182 -2.05 4.28 -8.03
C ILE A 182 -3.04 3.40 -7.25
N VAL A 183 -3.26 2.16 -7.68
CA VAL A 183 -4.16 1.22 -6.98
C VAL A 183 -3.73 1.00 -5.54
N HIS A 184 -2.44 0.80 -5.30
CA HIS A 184 -1.89 0.61 -3.96
C HIS A 184 -2.09 1.84 -3.08
N GLY A 185 -1.77 3.04 -3.56
CA GLY A 185 -1.95 4.28 -2.82
C GLY A 185 -3.42 4.50 -2.40
N PHE A 186 -4.36 4.28 -3.33
CA PHE A 186 -5.80 4.34 -3.02
C PHE A 186 -6.23 3.28 -2.00
N THR A 187 -5.74 2.04 -2.14
CA THR A 187 -6.05 0.96 -1.20
C THR A 187 -5.57 1.30 0.21
N THR A 188 -4.35 1.79 0.34
CA THR A 188 -3.76 2.15 1.64
C THR A 188 -4.48 3.36 2.25
N ALA A 189 -4.78 4.39 1.46
CA ALA A 189 -5.56 5.53 1.91
C ALA A 189 -6.97 5.10 2.37
N GLY A 190 -7.62 4.19 1.65
CA GLY A 190 -8.92 3.61 2.05
C GLY A 190 -8.86 2.82 3.34
N PHE A 191 -7.76 2.10 3.60
CA PHE A 191 -7.60 1.32 4.82
C PHE A 191 -7.25 2.18 6.05
N LEU A 192 -6.32 3.12 5.92
CA LEU A 192 -5.76 3.88 7.05
C LEU A 192 -6.43 5.25 7.23
N SER A 193 -6.46 6.09 6.21
CA SER A 193 -6.93 7.46 6.32
C SER A 193 -8.46 7.56 6.21
N TRP A 194 -9.04 7.20 5.07
CA TRP A 194 -10.50 7.24 4.86
C TRP A 194 -11.23 6.21 5.71
N GLY A 195 -10.61 5.05 5.97
CA GLY A 195 -11.15 4.05 6.88
C GLY A 195 -11.34 4.61 8.30
N ASP A 196 -10.38 5.39 8.80
CA ASP A 196 -10.50 6.05 10.12
C ASP A 196 -11.67 7.02 10.14
N GLU A 197 -11.84 7.85 9.12
CA GLU A 197 -12.95 8.79 9.01
C GLU A 197 -14.32 8.09 8.97
N VAL A 198 -14.45 7.03 8.17
CA VAL A 198 -15.70 6.25 8.07
C VAL A 198 -16.04 5.61 9.41
N MET A 199 -15.03 5.02 10.09
CA MET A 199 -15.21 4.39 11.39
C MET A 199 -15.61 5.42 12.46
N TYR A 200 -14.96 6.58 12.47
CA TYR A 200 -15.30 7.67 13.39
C TYR A 200 -16.73 8.17 13.18
N ARG A 201 -17.14 8.46 11.94
CA ARG A 201 -18.51 8.90 11.63
C ARG A 201 -19.56 7.86 12.01
N ARG A 202 -19.25 6.57 11.85
CA ARG A 202 -20.14 5.49 12.28
C ARG A 202 -20.26 5.44 13.80
N TRP A 203 -19.14 5.57 14.50
CA TRP A 203 -19.09 5.60 15.95
C TRP A 203 -19.90 6.79 16.50
N LYS A 204 -19.67 7.98 15.97
CA LYS A 204 -20.38 9.21 16.37
C LYS A 204 -21.90 9.06 16.24
N ARG A 205 -22.39 8.55 15.12
CA ARG A 205 -23.82 8.29 14.91
C ARG A 205 -24.40 7.30 15.92
N GLY A 206 -23.63 6.33 16.36
CA GLY A 206 -24.07 5.33 17.36
C GLY A 206 -24.10 5.85 18.79
N HIS A 207 -23.47 7.02 19.07
CA HIS A 207 -23.37 7.62 20.40
C HIS A 207 -24.13 8.95 20.54
N GLY A 208 -24.87 9.36 19.50
CA GLY A 208 -25.74 10.56 19.55
C GLY A 208 -24.97 11.88 19.54
N GLU A 209 -23.71 11.90 19.09
CA GLU A 209 -22.86 13.08 18.98
C GLU A 209 -22.84 13.68 17.56
#